data_5d0b5c3e28c7bb2fc9f9f8184335e4a2
#
_entry.id   5d0b5c3e28c7bb2fc9f9f8184335e4a2
#
_cell.length_a   1.000
_cell.length_b   1.000
_cell.length_c   1.000
_cell.angle_alpha   90.00
_cell.angle_beta   90.00
_cell.angle_gamma   90.00
#
_symmetry.space_group_name_H-M   'P 1'
#
loop_
_entity.id
_entity.type
_entity.pdbx_description
1 polymer ?
#
loop_
_entity_poly.entity_id
_entity_poly.type
_entity_poly.pdbx_seq_one_letter_code
_entity_poly.pdbx_strand_id
1 'polypeptide(L)'
;MAKPKPARTGPSLGQEVIALAILGTGILLLLALFSFDPRDLAFYAEPAQDPKANLVGPAGAYLGGILFLLFGLGSYLFPVVFIAGGLLLFFAKEVRYSQKFLYLGILLVTGACLLQLAAPAVGPSLANPLFSGGQGLDGSPSPAGKMPGGYIGYFLNDKFLAPILGTVGAVLVFGLSYLVVLVLLFEFRPAELARAFGEAGRAIVDQYWDYRIRKAAPDQRIELEQKKLE
;
A
#
# COMPACT_ATOMS: atom_id res chain seq x y z
N MET A 1 -8.97 -55.94 1.87
CA MET A 1 -9.22 -54.60 1.25
C MET A 1 -8.77 -53.53 2.23
N ALA A 2 -7.69 -52.80 1.94
CA ALA A 2 -7.20 -51.72 2.79
C ALA A 2 -8.15 -50.49 2.63
N LYS A 3 -8.63 -49.93 3.77
CA LYS A 3 -9.43 -48.70 3.78
C LYS A 3 -8.58 -47.57 3.18
N PRO A 4 -9.12 -46.80 2.23
CA PRO A 4 -8.42 -45.64 1.70
C PRO A 4 -8.15 -44.66 2.85
N LYS A 5 -6.89 -44.21 3.00
CA LYS A 5 -6.53 -43.15 3.93
C LYS A 5 -7.37 -41.90 3.61
N PRO A 6 -7.99 -41.27 4.61
CA PRO A 6 -8.72 -40.02 4.38
C PRO A 6 -7.77 -39.02 3.75
N ALA A 7 -8.19 -38.44 2.63
CA ALA A 7 -7.45 -37.33 1.96
C ALA A 7 -7.24 -36.21 2.98
N ARG A 8 -6.00 -35.79 3.22
CA ARG A 8 -5.70 -34.62 4.03
C ARG A 8 -6.35 -33.42 3.38
N THR A 9 -7.34 -32.83 4.03
CA THR A 9 -8.10 -31.67 3.54
C THR A 9 -7.43 -30.32 3.86
N GLY A 10 -6.20 -30.32 4.36
CA GLY A 10 -5.42 -29.13 4.73
C GLY A 10 -4.23 -28.86 3.80
N PRO A 11 -3.58 -27.69 3.95
CA PRO A 11 -2.36 -27.36 3.22
C PRO A 11 -1.28 -28.44 3.44
N SER A 12 -0.38 -28.60 2.46
CA SER A 12 0.75 -29.52 2.61
C SER A 12 1.79 -28.94 3.59
N LEU A 13 2.56 -29.82 4.26
CA LEU A 13 3.64 -29.38 5.17
C LEU A 13 4.61 -28.40 4.46
N GLY A 14 4.96 -28.66 3.20
CA GLY A 14 5.82 -27.76 2.42
C GLY A 14 5.18 -26.38 2.20
N GLN A 15 3.88 -26.34 2.01
CA GLN A 15 3.14 -25.08 1.85
C GLN A 15 3.11 -24.27 3.17
N GLU A 16 2.94 -24.94 4.30
CA GLU A 16 3.00 -24.30 5.62
C GLU A 16 4.39 -23.72 5.91
N VAL A 17 5.47 -24.45 5.59
CA VAL A 17 6.85 -23.98 5.75
C VAL A 17 7.13 -22.76 4.88
N ILE A 18 6.69 -22.76 3.61
CA ILE A 18 6.83 -21.63 2.71
C ILE A 18 6.02 -20.43 3.24
N ALA A 19 4.80 -20.66 3.71
CA ALA A 19 3.95 -19.61 4.28
C ALA A 19 4.61 -18.94 5.48
N LEU A 20 5.19 -19.72 6.40
CA LEU A 20 5.94 -19.22 7.56
C LEU A 20 7.20 -18.45 7.14
N ALA A 21 7.93 -18.92 6.14
CA ALA A 21 9.11 -18.23 5.63
C ALA A 21 8.75 -16.86 5.01
N ILE A 22 7.67 -16.82 4.23
CA ILE A 22 7.16 -15.56 3.63
C ILE A 22 6.68 -14.60 4.73
N LEU A 23 5.92 -15.09 5.70
CA LEU A 23 5.45 -14.31 6.85
C LEU A 23 6.63 -13.73 7.66
N GLY A 24 7.61 -14.57 7.98
CA GLY A 24 8.82 -14.15 8.69
C GLY A 24 9.61 -13.11 7.93
N THR A 25 9.76 -13.29 6.61
CA THR A 25 10.40 -12.28 5.74
C THR A 25 9.63 -10.96 5.75
N GLY A 26 8.30 -10.99 5.72
CA GLY A 26 7.46 -9.80 5.84
C GLY A 26 7.66 -9.04 7.15
N ILE A 27 7.74 -9.78 8.26
CA ILE A 27 8.01 -9.19 9.58
C ILE A 27 9.41 -8.58 9.64
N LEU A 28 10.42 -9.27 9.12
CA LEU A 28 11.79 -8.74 9.05
C LEU A 28 11.87 -7.48 8.20
N LEU A 29 11.20 -7.45 7.03
CA LEU A 29 11.10 -6.27 6.19
C LEU A 29 10.41 -5.11 6.92
N LEU A 30 9.33 -5.39 7.65
CA LEU A 30 8.62 -4.37 8.43
C LEU A 30 9.53 -3.76 9.48
N LEU A 31 10.25 -4.58 10.24
CA LEU A 31 11.21 -4.12 11.25
C LEU A 31 12.36 -3.33 10.62
N ALA A 32 12.90 -3.81 9.50
CA ALA A 32 13.98 -3.13 8.78
C ALA A 32 13.57 -1.74 8.27
N LEU A 33 12.37 -1.61 7.70
CA LEU A 33 11.87 -0.32 7.20
C LEU A 33 11.42 0.62 8.32
N PHE A 34 10.84 0.09 9.39
CA PHE A 34 10.35 0.90 10.50
C PHE A 34 11.50 1.48 11.36
N SER A 35 12.60 0.73 11.49
CA SER A 35 13.80 1.15 12.22
C SER A 35 14.90 1.68 11.30
N PHE A 36 14.55 2.08 10.07
CA PHE A 36 15.52 2.56 9.10
C PHE A 36 16.09 3.92 9.50
N ASP A 37 17.41 4.02 9.59
CA ASP A 37 18.14 5.27 9.73
C ASP A 37 19.18 5.39 8.61
N PRO A 38 19.15 6.46 7.79
CA PRO A 38 20.12 6.65 6.71
C PRO A 38 21.58 6.65 7.18
N ARG A 39 21.84 7.06 8.43
CA ARG A 39 23.18 7.12 9.02
C ARG A 39 23.82 5.75 9.23
N ASP A 40 23.03 4.68 9.19
CA ASP A 40 23.54 3.31 9.23
C ASP A 40 24.27 2.92 7.94
N LEU A 41 24.08 3.67 6.86
CA LEU A 41 24.63 3.39 5.55
C LEU A 41 26.00 4.08 5.36
N ALA A 42 27.03 3.31 5.03
CA ALA A 42 28.39 3.83 4.85
C ALA A 42 28.52 4.82 3.68
N PHE A 43 27.62 4.75 2.69
CA PHE A 43 27.60 5.70 1.57
C PHE A 43 26.81 6.98 1.85
N TYR A 44 26.12 7.04 3.00
CA TYR A 44 25.34 8.20 3.42
C TYR A 44 26.01 9.00 4.52
N ALA A 45 26.66 8.32 5.45
CA ALA A 45 27.39 8.94 6.56
C ALA A 45 28.79 8.31 6.70
N GLU A 46 29.82 9.14 6.83
CA GLU A 46 31.19 8.69 7.02
C GLU A 46 31.79 9.35 8.29
N PRO A 47 32.08 8.56 9.34
CA PRO A 47 31.83 7.11 9.47
C PRO A 47 30.35 6.77 9.62
N ALA A 48 29.97 5.59 9.16
CA ALA A 48 28.62 5.07 9.41
C ALA A 48 28.40 4.86 10.90
N GLN A 49 27.14 5.02 11.35
CA GLN A 49 26.79 4.85 12.75
C GLN A 49 27.11 3.43 13.25
N ASP A 50 27.73 3.36 14.46
CA ASP A 50 28.02 2.11 15.15
C ASP A 50 27.76 2.28 16.66
N PRO A 51 26.91 1.47 17.31
CA PRO A 51 26.11 0.38 16.70
C PRO A 51 25.03 0.89 15.76
N LYS A 52 24.62 0.02 14.80
CA LYS A 52 23.53 0.33 13.86
C LYS A 52 22.21 0.53 14.60
N ALA A 53 21.43 1.53 14.18
CA ALA A 53 20.09 1.79 14.72
C ALA A 53 19.05 0.80 14.20
N ASN A 54 19.31 0.21 13.03
CA ASN A 54 18.37 -0.73 12.41
C ASN A 54 18.22 -2.02 13.22
N LEU A 55 16.97 -2.38 13.59
CA LEU A 55 16.67 -3.58 14.40
C LEU A 55 17.08 -4.90 13.73
N VAL A 56 17.16 -4.93 12.40
CA VAL A 56 17.64 -6.10 11.63
C VAL A 56 19.15 -6.02 11.37
N GLY A 57 19.80 -5.01 11.94
CA GLY A 57 21.23 -4.80 11.80
C GLY A 57 21.64 -4.30 10.41
N PRO A 58 22.93 -4.50 10.01
CA PRO A 58 23.44 -3.98 8.75
C PRO A 58 22.65 -4.43 7.52
N ALA A 59 22.23 -5.71 7.49
CA ALA A 59 21.45 -6.26 6.38
C ALA A 59 20.10 -5.54 6.22
N GLY A 60 19.41 -5.26 7.33
CA GLY A 60 18.16 -4.48 7.33
C GLY A 60 18.36 -3.05 6.88
N ALA A 61 19.44 -2.39 7.32
CA ALA A 61 19.75 -1.03 6.92
C ALA A 61 19.99 -0.92 5.40
N TYR A 62 20.81 -1.79 4.83
CA TYR A 62 21.06 -1.78 3.38
C TYR A 62 19.82 -2.16 2.57
N LEU A 63 19.06 -3.17 3.00
CA LEU A 63 17.83 -3.58 2.33
C LEU A 63 16.78 -2.45 2.38
N GLY A 64 16.59 -1.82 3.54
CA GLY A 64 15.73 -0.66 3.69
C GLY A 64 16.16 0.50 2.81
N GLY A 65 17.46 0.80 2.77
CA GLY A 65 18.04 1.83 1.91
C GLY A 65 17.75 1.61 0.43
N ILE A 66 17.94 0.38 -0.07
CA ILE A 66 17.65 0.02 -1.46
C ILE A 66 16.15 0.16 -1.76
N LEU A 67 15.29 -0.32 -0.87
CA LEU A 67 13.85 -0.21 -1.06
C LEU A 67 13.38 1.24 -1.06
N PHE A 68 13.84 2.06 -0.11
CA PHE A 68 13.52 3.50 -0.09
C PHE A 68 14.10 4.25 -1.28
N LEU A 69 15.29 3.87 -1.76
CA LEU A 69 15.87 4.44 -2.97
C LEU A 69 14.99 4.17 -4.20
N LEU A 70 14.52 2.93 -4.35
CA LEU A 70 13.76 2.51 -5.54
C LEU A 70 12.30 2.94 -5.49
N PHE A 71 11.61 2.71 -4.37
CA PHE A 71 10.15 2.84 -4.24
C PHE A 71 9.71 3.96 -3.28
N GLY A 72 10.64 4.59 -2.58
CA GLY A 72 10.31 5.61 -1.59
C GLY A 72 9.38 5.07 -0.50
N LEU A 73 8.35 5.84 -0.17
CA LEU A 73 7.32 5.42 0.79
C LEU A 73 6.52 4.19 0.33
N GLY A 74 6.49 3.90 -0.97
CA GLY A 74 5.92 2.67 -1.52
C GLY A 74 6.59 1.40 -0.98
N SER A 75 7.80 1.50 -0.42
CA SER A 75 8.53 0.39 0.22
C SER A 75 7.74 -0.28 1.34
N TYR A 76 6.90 0.45 2.06
CA TYR A 76 6.06 -0.11 3.12
C TYR A 76 4.99 -1.09 2.60
N LEU A 77 4.70 -1.08 1.31
CA LEU A 77 3.82 -2.09 0.71
C LEU A 77 4.46 -3.50 0.70
N PHE A 78 5.79 -3.60 0.63
CA PHE A 78 6.46 -4.92 0.62
C PHE A 78 6.16 -5.76 1.85
N PRO A 79 6.41 -5.28 3.09
CA PRO A 79 6.06 -6.07 4.27
C PRO A 79 4.57 -6.40 4.35
N VAL A 80 3.68 -5.46 3.99
CA VAL A 80 2.22 -5.71 3.98
C VAL A 80 1.87 -6.87 3.05
N VAL A 81 2.44 -6.88 1.85
CA VAL A 81 2.23 -7.91 0.86
C VAL A 81 2.78 -9.26 1.30
N PHE A 82 4.00 -9.28 1.85
CA PHE A 82 4.61 -10.52 2.34
C PHE A 82 3.83 -11.09 3.53
N ILE A 83 3.40 -10.25 4.47
CA ILE A 83 2.59 -10.68 5.62
C ILE A 83 1.23 -11.20 5.14
N ALA A 84 0.52 -10.44 4.32
CA ALA A 84 -0.78 -10.86 3.79
C ALA A 84 -0.65 -12.13 2.92
N GLY A 85 0.37 -12.21 2.08
CA GLY A 85 0.65 -13.37 1.25
C GLY A 85 0.97 -14.61 2.07
N GLY A 86 1.80 -14.48 3.12
CA GLY A 86 2.11 -15.57 4.05
C GLY A 86 0.87 -16.07 4.79
N LEU A 87 0.02 -15.16 5.30
CA LEU A 87 -1.24 -15.51 5.94
C LEU A 87 -2.21 -16.20 4.97
N LEU A 88 -2.36 -15.65 3.76
CA LEU A 88 -3.22 -16.27 2.73
C LEU A 88 -2.73 -17.66 2.37
N LEU A 89 -1.42 -17.88 2.20
CA LEU A 89 -0.82 -19.18 1.96
C LEU A 89 -1.10 -20.19 3.07
N PHE A 90 -1.09 -19.71 4.32
CA PHE A 90 -1.31 -20.55 5.48
C PHE A 90 -2.76 -21.06 5.56
N PHE A 91 -3.73 -20.24 5.12
CA PHE A 91 -5.16 -20.56 5.23
C PHE A 91 -5.80 -21.01 3.91
N ALA A 92 -5.23 -20.69 2.76
CA ALA A 92 -5.82 -20.99 1.46
C ALA A 92 -5.45 -22.39 0.94
N LYS A 93 -6.44 -23.10 0.41
CA LYS A 93 -6.25 -24.46 -0.17
C LYS A 93 -5.59 -24.43 -1.56
N GLU A 94 -5.87 -23.40 -2.36
CA GLU A 94 -5.31 -23.24 -3.71
C GLU A 94 -5.16 -21.75 -4.03
N VAL A 95 -3.96 -21.32 -4.42
CA VAL A 95 -3.70 -19.94 -4.87
C VAL A 95 -2.94 -19.98 -6.20
N ARG A 96 -3.47 -19.29 -7.23
CA ARG A 96 -2.77 -19.08 -8.50
C ARG A 96 -1.77 -17.94 -8.36
N TYR A 97 -0.52 -18.28 -7.99
CA TYR A 97 0.51 -17.30 -7.62
C TYR A 97 1.02 -16.47 -8.79
N SER A 98 1.22 -17.06 -9.96
CA SER A 98 1.98 -16.46 -11.05
C SER A 98 1.42 -15.10 -11.50
N GLN A 99 0.10 -15.00 -11.69
CA GLN A 99 -0.53 -13.76 -12.14
C GLN A 99 -0.62 -12.71 -11.01
N LYS A 100 -0.83 -13.15 -9.76
CA LYS A 100 -0.93 -12.23 -8.62
C LYS A 100 0.40 -11.53 -8.30
N PHE A 101 1.54 -12.20 -8.50
CA PHE A 101 2.85 -11.55 -8.40
C PHE A 101 3.06 -10.44 -9.43
N LEU A 102 2.62 -10.65 -10.67
CA LEU A 102 2.69 -9.62 -11.70
C LEU A 102 1.83 -8.40 -11.32
N TYR A 103 0.58 -8.63 -10.90
CA TYR A 103 -0.33 -7.55 -10.47
C TYR A 103 0.25 -6.78 -9.30
N LEU A 104 0.88 -7.47 -8.37
CA LEU A 104 1.55 -6.88 -7.23
C LEU A 104 2.72 -5.98 -7.63
N GLY A 105 3.56 -6.44 -8.57
CA GLY A 105 4.65 -5.64 -9.13
C GLY A 105 4.13 -4.36 -9.81
N ILE A 106 3.06 -4.47 -10.61
CA ILE A 106 2.44 -3.31 -11.24
C ILE A 106 1.83 -2.36 -10.18
N LEU A 107 1.20 -2.90 -9.13
CA LEU A 107 0.66 -2.11 -8.02
C LEU A 107 1.75 -1.29 -7.32
N LEU A 108 2.90 -1.91 -7.03
CA LEU A 108 4.04 -1.23 -6.41
C LEU A 108 4.58 -0.09 -7.27
N VAL A 109 4.78 -0.35 -8.57
CA VAL A 109 5.28 0.64 -9.51
C VAL A 109 4.30 1.79 -9.69
N THR A 110 3.02 1.50 -9.94
CA THR A 110 1.99 2.52 -10.11
C THR A 110 1.74 3.30 -8.82
N GLY A 111 1.81 2.63 -7.66
CA GLY A 111 1.72 3.26 -6.35
C GLY A 111 2.88 4.23 -6.09
N ALA A 112 4.12 3.85 -6.43
CA ALA A 112 5.29 4.72 -6.35
C ALA A 112 5.13 5.96 -7.25
N CYS A 113 4.61 5.79 -8.48
CA CYS A 113 4.34 6.90 -9.38
C CYS A 113 3.26 7.86 -8.85
N LEU A 114 2.18 7.32 -8.25
CA LEU A 114 1.14 8.14 -7.63
C LEU A 114 1.65 8.89 -6.39
N LEU A 115 2.49 8.27 -5.56
CA LEU A 115 3.15 8.94 -4.44
C LEU A 115 4.03 10.10 -4.91
N GLN A 116 4.77 9.90 -6.02
CA GLN A 116 5.57 10.95 -6.63
C GLN A 116 4.70 12.12 -7.11
N LEU A 117 3.57 11.84 -7.75
CA LEU A 117 2.61 12.84 -8.20
C LEU A 117 1.94 13.61 -7.03
N ALA A 118 1.75 12.95 -5.90
CA ALA A 118 1.18 13.56 -4.70
C ALA A 118 2.17 14.48 -3.95
N ALA A 119 3.46 14.39 -4.22
CA ALA A 119 4.51 15.14 -3.53
C ALA A 119 4.24 16.67 -3.43
N PRO A 120 3.82 17.38 -4.49
CA PRO A 120 3.55 18.80 -4.42
C PRO A 120 2.36 19.16 -3.53
N ALA A 121 1.36 18.27 -3.42
CA ALA A 121 0.14 18.51 -2.68
C ALA A 121 0.27 18.24 -1.17
N VAL A 122 1.10 17.25 -0.80
CA VAL A 122 1.22 16.79 0.60
C VAL A 122 2.38 17.45 1.34
N GLY A 123 3.28 18.10 0.62
CA GLY A 123 4.41 18.84 1.21
C GLY A 123 5.46 17.93 1.86
N PRO A 124 6.31 18.49 2.76
CA PRO A 124 7.44 17.78 3.36
C PRO A 124 7.07 16.61 4.27
N SER A 125 5.78 16.48 4.63
CA SER A 125 5.30 15.39 5.51
C SER A 125 5.43 13.99 4.89
N LEU A 126 5.54 13.90 3.56
CA LEU A 126 5.78 12.65 2.82
C LEU A 126 7.23 12.56 2.30
N ALA A 127 8.19 13.05 3.07
CA ALA A 127 9.59 12.91 2.69
C ALA A 127 10.00 11.43 2.70
N ASN A 128 10.79 11.05 1.68
CA ASN A 128 11.41 9.73 1.65
C ASN A 128 12.41 9.62 2.82
N PRO A 129 12.30 8.60 3.69
CA PRO A 129 13.19 8.44 4.85
C PRO A 129 14.68 8.44 4.50
N LEU A 130 15.06 7.91 3.33
CA LEU A 130 16.46 7.92 2.87
C LEU A 130 17.00 9.33 2.66
N PHE A 131 16.14 10.29 2.32
CA PHE A 131 16.54 11.65 1.94
C PHE A 131 16.08 12.73 2.94
N SER A 132 15.38 12.35 4.00
CA SER A 132 14.79 13.29 4.96
C SER A 132 15.83 14.02 5.84
N GLY A 133 17.06 13.50 5.93
CA GLY A 133 18.15 14.08 6.73
C GLY A 133 19.31 14.65 5.90
N GLY A 134 19.26 14.55 4.57
CA GLY A 134 20.39 14.90 3.71
C GLY A 134 20.42 16.37 3.32
N GLN A 135 21.37 17.11 3.83
CA GLN A 135 21.95 18.23 3.08
C GLN A 135 22.81 17.62 1.97
N GLY A 136 22.65 18.09 0.72
CA GLY A 136 23.60 17.77 -0.33
C GLY A 136 25.02 18.10 0.13
N LEU A 137 26.03 17.48 -0.48
CA LEU A 137 27.45 17.73 -0.21
C LEU A 137 27.82 19.23 -0.29
N ASP A 138 26.96 20.06 -0.86
CA ASP A 138 27.07 21.50 -1.04
C ASP A 138 26.20 22.32 -0.07
N GLY A 139 25.58 21.67 0.95
CA GLY A 139 24.72 22.34 1.92
C GLY A 139 23.33 22.72 1.37
N SER A 140 23.05 22.47 0.10
CA SER A 140 21.74 22.71 -0.50
C SER A 140 20.74 21.61 -0.09
N PRO A 141 19.42 21.91 -0.01
CA PRO A 141 18.41 20.88 0.17
C PRO A 141 18.52 19.86 -0.96
N SER A 142 18.86 18.62 -0.65
CA SER A 142 18.97 17.58 -1.66
C SER A 142 17.67 17.48 -2.45
N PRO A 143 17.70 17.61 -3.80
CA PRO A 143 16.50 17.39 -4.62
C PRO A 143 15.92 15.99 -4.41
N ALA A 144 16.71 15.05 -3.93
CA ALA A 144 16.31 13.70 -3.55
C ALA A 144 15.38 13.66 -2.33
N GLY A 145 15.36 14.65 -1.44
CA GLY A 145 14.38 14.76 -0.35
C GLY A 145 12.93 14.90 -0.80
N LYS A 146 12.71 15.07 -2.11
CA LYS A 146 11.39 15.22 -2.74
C LYS A 146 10.97 13.99 -3.56
N MET A 147 11.52 12.81 -3.30
CA MET A 147 11.18 11.58 -4.04
C MET A 147 10.34 10.61 -3.18
N PRO A 148 9.10 10.95 -2.82
CA PRO A 148 8.26 10.04 -2.02
C PRO A 148 7.96 8.73 -2.75
N GLY A 149 7.97 8.73 -4.09
CA GLY A 149 7.84 7.54 -4.93
C GLY A 149 9.17 6.84 -5.25
N GLY A 150 10.28 7.30 -4.65
CA GLY A 150 11.62 6.79 -4.96
C GLY A 150 12.06 7.06 -6.40
N TYR A 151 13.17 6.42 -6.78
CA TYR A 151 13.74 6.60 -8.11
C TYR A 151 12.81 6.10 -9.23
N ILE A 152 12.06 5.02 -8.99
CA ILE A 152 11.10 4.48 -9.98
C ILE A 152 9.97 5.46 -10.21
N GLY A 153 9.36 5.99 -9.14
CA GLY A 153 8.30 6.99 -9.25
C GLY A 153 8.77 8.26 -9.96
N TYR A 154 9.95 8.77 -9.58
CA TYR A 154 10.56 9.93 -10.21
C TYR A 154 10.83 9.70 -11.70
N PHE A 155 11.49 8.59 -12.06
CA PHE A 155 11.88 8.31 -13.44
C PHE A 155 10.65 8.14 -14.34
N LEU A 156 9.71 7.29 -13.95
CA LEU A 156 8.52 7.00 -14.77
C LEU A 156 7.58 8.21 -14.86
N ASN A 157 7.44 8.98 -13.80
CA ASN A 157 6.58 10.15 -13.83
C ASN A 157 7.30 11.37 -14.43
N ASP A 158 8.34 11.88 -13.76
CA ASP A 158 8.91 13.21 -14.05
C ASP A 158 9.77 13.21 -15.33
N LYS A 159 10.37 12.07 -15.66
CA LYS A 159 11.22 11.95 -16.86
C LYS A 159 10.52 11.35 -18.06
N PHE A 160 9.52 10.50 -17.85
CA PHE A 160 8.91 9.78 -18.97
C PHE A 160 7.46 10.25 -19.23
N LEU A 161 6.54 10.12 -18.29
CA LEU A 161 5.12 10.30 -18.58
C LEU A 161 4.66 11.75 -18.50
N ALA A 162 5.10 12.53 -17.51
CA ALA A 162 4.69 13.91 -17.34
C ALA A 162 5.12 14.83 -18.50
N PRO A 163 6.31 14.69 -19.10
CA PRO A 163 6.68 15.45 -20.29
C PRO A 163 5.82 15.19 -21.52
N ILE A 164 5.22 13.98 -21.63
CA ILE A 164 4.42 13.55 -22.79
C ILE A 164 2.94 13.92 -22.59
N LEU A 165 2.37 13.62 -21.42
CA LEU A 165 0.93 13.73 -21.14
C LEU A 165 0.57 14.86 -20.18
N GLY A 166 1.57 15.54 -19.62
CA GLY A 166 1.36 16.48 -18.53
C GLY A 166 1.00 15.78 -17.21
N THR A 167 0.96 16.54 -16.12
CA THR A 167 0.66 16.02 -14.78
C THR A 167 -0.72 15.36 -14.69
N VAL A 168 -1.74 15.99 -15.30
CA VAL A 168 -3.12 15.46 -15.29
C VAL A 168 -3.20 14.14 -16.04
N GLY A 169 -2.56 14.03 -17.20
CA GLY A 169 -2.51 12.80 -17.98
C GLY A 169 -1.78 11.68 -17.21
N ALA A 170 -0.68 11.99 -16.54
CA ALA A 170 0.06 11.04 -15.71
C ALA A 170 -0.79 10.52 -14.55
N VAL A 171 -1.53 11.42 -13.84
CA VAL A 171 -2.46 11.03 -12.77
C VAL A 171 -3.54 10.07 -13.29
N LEU A 172 -4.12 10.35 -14.46
CA LEU A 172 -5.15 9.49 -15.06
C LEU A 172 -4.59 8.11 -15.42
N VAL A 173 -3.43 8.05 -16.07
CA VAL A 173 -2.81 6.78 -16.49
C VAL A 173 -2.43 5.92 -15.28
N PHE A 174 -1.68 6.49 -14.34
CA PHE A 174 -1.25 5.73 -13.16
C PHE A 174 -2.43 5.42 -12.23
N GLY A 175 -3.37 6.36 -12.04
CA GLY A 175 -4.55 6.16 -11.22
C GLY A 175 -5.46 5.06 -11.77
N LEU A 176 -5.76 5.09 -13.08
CA LEU A 176 -6.56 4.05 -13.72
C LEU A 176 -5.85 2.69 -13.67
N SER A 177 -4.54 2.66 -13.98
CA SER A 177 -3.75 1.43 -13.89
C SER A 177 -3.75 0.85 -12.46
N TYR A 178 -3.60 1.70 -11.45
CA TYR A 178 -3.64 1.31 -10.04
C TYR A 178 -5.00 0.71 -9.67
N LEU A 179 -6.10 1.36 -10.06
CA LEU A 179 -7.47 0.86 -9.82
C LEU A 179 -7.75 -0.47 -10.54
N VAL A 180 -7.34 -0.59 -11.81
CA VAL A 180 -7.50 -1.85 -12.57
C VAL A 180 -6.74 -2.97 -11.89
N VAL A 181 -5.51 -2.74 -11.46
CA VAL A 181 -4.70 -3.76 -10.78
C VAL A 181 -5.28 -4.13 -9.42
N LEU A 182 -5.81 -3.17 -8.66
CA LEU A 182 -6.54 -3.47 -7.41
C LEU A 182 -7.73 -4.39 -7.66
N VAL A 183 -8.54 -4.10 -8.68
CA VAL A 183 -9.70 -4.95 -9.07
C VAL A 183 -9.25 -6.36 -9.42
N LEU A 184 -8.18 -6.51 -10.22
CA LEU A 184 -7.63 -7.81 -10.62
C LEU A 184 -7.00 -8.58 -9.46
N LEU A 185 -6.34 -7.88 -8.53
CA LEU A 185 -5.66 -8.49 -7.39
C LEU A 185 -6.64 -9.05 -6.36
N PHE A 186 -7.67 -8.26 -6.05
CA PHE A 186 -8.67 -8.61 -5.03
C PHE A 186 -9.90 -9.31 -5.62
N GLU A 187 -9.97 -9.46 -6.94
CA GLU A 187 -11.12 -10.06 -7.64
C GLU A 187 -12.45 -9.36 -7.29
N PHE A 188 -12.37 -8.07 -6.92
CA PHE A 188 -13.56 -7.28 -6.63
C PHE A 188 -14.42 -7.12 -7.88
N ARG A 189 -15.71 -7.26 -7.72
CA ARG A 189 -16.70 -6.85 -8.71
C ARG A 189 -17.10 -5.41 -8.43
N PRO A 190 -16.62 -4.41 -9.20
CA PRO A 190 -16.91 -3.00 -8.93
C PRO A 190 -18.40 -2.70 -8.83
N ALA A 191 -19.22 -3.43 -9.60
CA ALA A 191 -20.67 -3.31 -9.57
C ALA A 191 -21.29 -3.76 -8.23
N GLU A 192 -20.76 -4.80 -7.59
CA GLU A 192 -21.23 -5.25 -6.27
C GLU A 192 -20.81 -4.27 -5.18
N LEU A 193 -19.59 -3.74 -5.28
CA LEU A 193 -19.10 -2.71 -4.36
C LEU A 193 -19.95 -1.44 -4.45
N ALA A 194 -20.24 -0.96 -5.67
CA ALA A 194 -21.10 0.20 -5.90
C ALA A 194 -22.51 0.01 -5.33
N ARG A 195 -23.08 -1.21 -5.46
CA ARG A 195 -24.37 -1.54 -4.84
C ARG A 195 -24.29 -1.52 -3.33
N ALA A 196 -23.26 -2.14 -2.74
CA ALA A 196 -23.07 -2.15 -1.28
C ALA A 196 -22.92 -0.73 -0.70
N PHE A 197 -22.14 0.13 -1.35
CA PHE A 197 -22.03 1.55 -0.96
C PHE A 197 -23.34 2.30 -1.13
N GLY A 198 -24.09 2.04 -2.20
CA GLY A 198 -25.42 2.62 -2.41
C GLY A 198 -26.43 2.19 -1.35
N GLU A 199 -26.40 0.93 -0.93
CA GLU A 199 -27.24 0.41 0.13
C GLU A 199 -26.86 0.96 1.51
N ALA A 200 -25.56 0.99 1.81
CA ALA A 200 -25.06 1.61 3.04
C ALA A 200 -25.40 3.11 3.12
N GLY A 201 -25.25 3.83 2.01
CA GLY A 201 -25.64 5.25 1.93
C GLY A 201 -27.13 5.44 2.19
N ARG A 202 -27.99 4.63 1.58
CA ARG A 202 -29.43 4.66 1.84
C ARG A 202 -29.76 4.35 3.28
N ALA A 203 -29.18 3.33 3.87
CA ALA A 203 -29.38 2.97 5.27
C ALA A 203 -29.02 4.12 6.24
N ILE A 204 -27.91 4.85 5.97
CA ILE A 204 -27.51 6.02 6.76
C ILE A 204 -28.54 7.14 6.62
N VAL A 205 -28.99 7.42 5.41
CA VAL A 205 -30.02 8.45 5.15
C VAL A 205 -31.33 8.08 5.84
N ASP A 206 -31.78 6.82 5.74
CA ASP A 206 -32.98 6.34 6.40
C ASP A 206 -32.88 6.45 7.94
N GLN A 207 -31.75 6.07 8.50
CA GLN A 207 -31.48 6.19 9.94
C GLN A 207 -31.52 7.66 10.40
N TYR A 208 -30.97 8.57 9.60
CA TYR A 208 -31.01 10.00 9.87
C TYR A 208 -32.46 10.55 9.84
N TRP A 209 -33.27 10.17 8.84
CA TRP A 209 -34.67 10.57 8.75
C TRP A 209 -35.50 9.99 9.90
N ASP A 210 -35.31 8.74 10.24
CA ASP A 210 -35.99 8.10 11.37
C ASP A 210 -35.65 8.76 12.71
N TYR A 211 -34.40 9.17 12.89
CA TYR A 211 -33.98 9.93 14.06
C TYR A 211 -34.67 11.29 14.11
N ARG A 212 -34.75 12.01 13.00
CA ARG A 212 -35.41 13.31 12.90
C ARG A 212 -36.90 13.21 13.15
N ILE A 213 -37.60 12.23 12.56
CA ILE A 213 -39.04 12.00 12.74
C ILE A 213 -39.36 11.67 14.20
N ARG A 214 -38.53 10.83 14.84
CA ARG A 214 -38.73 10.51 16.28
C ARG A 214 -38.59 11.71 17.21
N LYS A 215 -37.71 12.66 16.86
CA LYS A 215 -37.45 13.86 17.67
C LYS A 215 -38.42 15.01 17.39
N ALA A 216 -39.16 14.96 16.30
CA ALA A 216 -40.07 16.02 15.90
C ALA A 216 -41.36 16.00 16.74
N ALA A 217 -41.91 17.21 16.92
CA ALA A 217 -43.26 17.37 17.54
C ALA A 217 -44.33 16.68 16.68
N PRO A 218 -45.47 16.23 17.26
CA PRO A 218 -46.49 15.49 16.52
C PRO A 218 -46.94 16.16 15.22
N ASP A 219 -47.10 17.47 15.24
CA ASP A 219 -47.55 18.27 14.08
C ASP A 219 -46.56 18.33 12.93
N GLN A 220 -45.25 18.14 13.21
CA GLN A 220 -44.18 18.19 12.23
C GLN A 220 -43.81 16.81 11.65
N ARG A 221 -44.30 15.73 12.26
CA ARG A 221 -43.97 14.35 11.84
C ARG A 221 -44.50 14.04 10.45
N ILE A 222 -45.73 14.44 10.16
CA ILE A 222 -46.41 14.18 8.88
C ILE A 222 -45.63 14.85 7.72
N GLU A 223 -45.19 16.09 7.92
CA GLU A 223 -44.40 16.81 6.91
C GLU A 223 -43.03 16.16 6.67
N LEU A 224 -42.35 15.68 7.72
CA LEU A 224 -41.07 15.00 7.62
C LEU A 224 -41.19 13.58 7.00
N GLU A 225 -42.30 12.88 7.24
CA GLU A 225 -42.59 11.61 6.58
C GLU A 225 -42.81 11.79 5.08
N GLN A 226 -43.53 12.85 4.68
CA GLN A 226 -43.68 13.18 3.26
C GLN A 226 -42.34 13.50 2.59
N LYS A 227 -41.48 14.30 3.23
CA LYS A 227 -40.14 14.61 2.72
C LYS A 227 -39.19 13.41 2.70
N LYS A 228 -39.42 12.36 3.45
CA LYS A 228 -38.64 11.12 3.37
C LYS A 228 -39.03 10.28 2.14
N LEU A 229 -40.27 10.43 1.66
CA LEU A 229 -40.79 9.68 0.52
C LEU A 229 -40.54 10.33 -0.85
N GLU A 230 -40.18 11.62 -0.87
CA GLU A 230 -39.72 12.35 -2.04
C GLU A 230 -38.23 12.10 -2.29
#